data_56be64eac30527007c7ff87229e80fc0
#
_entry.id   56be64eac30527007c7ff87229e80fc0
#
_cell.length_a   1.000
_cell.length_b   1.000
_cell.length_c   1.000
_cell.angle_alpha   90.00
_cell.angle_beta   90.00
_cell.angle_gamma   90.00
#
_symmetry.space_group_name_H-M   'P 1'
#
loop_
_entity.id
_entity.type
_entity.pdbx_description
1 polymer ?
#
loop_
_entity_poly.entity_id
_entity_poly.type
_entity_poly.pdbx_seq_one_letter_code
_entity_poly.pdbx_strand_id
1 'polypeptide(L)'
;MKAKINRPRRPSARIVLSRALNFGLWLALCAMSGTGLLLAFRLPPGSQGGHGLSALGLDRHEWGEVHLWFGYFFIIATLTHLALNWRWLWQVAARRRACPIWLGIGSGLMVALLLIFQPVQRESDRDMRSSHAERQP
;
A
#
# COMPACT_ATOMS: atom_id res chain seq x y z
N MET A 1 -14.25 -50.16 -27.80
CA MET A 1 -13.38 -49.16 -27.13
C MET A 1 -14.20 -47.87 -26.96
N LYS A 2 -14.68 -47.52 -25.73
CA LYS A 2 -15.45 -46.28 -25.49
C LYS A 2 -14.47 -45.18 -25.15
N ALA A 3 -14.31 -44.19 -26.00
CA ALA A 3 -13.50 -43.02 -25.73
C ALA A 3 -14.10 -42.24 -24.55
N LYS A 4 -13.34 -42.11 -23.47
CA LYS A 4 -13.72 -41.34 -22.26
C LYS A 4 -13.64 -39.88 -22.62
N ILE A 5 -14.78 -39.24 -22.91
CA ILE A 5 -14.86 -37.81 -23.18
C ILE A 5 -14.47 -37.07 -21.90
N ASN A 6 -13.28 -36.49 -21.90
CA ASN A 6 -12.73 -35.74 -20.79
C ASN A 6 -13.39 -34.32 -20.78
N ARG A 7 -14.55 -34.20 -20.08
CA ARG A 7 -15.22 -32.90 -19.95
C ARG A 7 -14.33 -31.95 -19.10
N PRO A 8 -14.04 -30.76 -19.56
CA PRO A 8 -13.28 -29.80 -18.78
C PRO A 8 -14.01 -29.53 -17.44
N ARG A 9 -13.35 -29.79 -16.32
CA ARG A 9 -13.89 -29.50 -15.00
C ARG A 9 -14.00 -27.99 -14.85
N ARG A 10 -15.19 -27.48 -14.53
CA ARG A 10 -15.39 -26.06 -14.19
C ARG A 10 -14.46 -25.71 -13.03
N PRO A 11 -13.72 -24.58 -13.12
CA PRO A 11 -12.86 -24.14 -12.02
C PRO A 11 -13.69 -23.96 -10.75
N SER A 12 -13.19 -24.40 -9.62
CA SER A 12 -13.89 -24.21 -8.34
C SER A 12 -14.03 -22.70 -8.05
N ALA A 13 -15.12 -22.31 -7.42
CA ALA A 13 -15.40 -20.92 -7.05
C ALA A 13 -14.20 -20.26 -6.31
N ARG A 14 -13.48 -21.04 -5.51
CA ARG A 14 -12.27 -20.60 -4.80
C ARG A 14 -11.14 -20.18 -5.75
N ILE A 15 -10.94 -20.92 -6.86
CA ILE A 15 -9.90 -20.58 -7.84
C ILE A 15 -10.26 -19.28 -8.58
N VAL A 16 -11.54 -19.11 -8.92
CA VAL A 16 -12.02 -17.90 -9.57
C VAL A 16 -11.85 -16.70 -8.65
N LEU A 17 -12.25 -16.83 -7.39
CA LEU A 17 -12.10 -15.78 -6.37
C LEU A 17 -10.63 -15.39 -6.15
N SER A 18 -9.73 -16.37 -6.02
CA SER A 18 -8.29 -16.09 -5.87
C SER A 18 -7.72 -15.32 -7.07
N ARG A 19 -8.13 -15.67 -8.30
CA ARG A 19 -7.69 -14.96 -9.50
C ARG A 19 -8.23 -13.54 -9.56
N ALA A 20 -9.51 -13.35 -9.21
CA ALA A 20 -10.13 -12.04 -9.16
C ALA A 20 -9.46 -11.15 -8.10
N LEU A 21 -9.15 -11.69 -6.92
CA LEU A 21 -8.42 -10.98 -5.88
C LEU A 21 -7.01 -10.59 -6.30
N ASN A 22 -6.28 -11.48 -6.97
CA ASN A 22 -4.93 -11.16 -7.47
C ASN A 22 -4.97 -10.03 -8.50
N PHE A 23 -5.94 -10.06 -9.40
CA PHE A 23 -6.13 -9.01 -10.39
C PHE A 23 -6.54 -7.68 -9.72
N GLY A 24 -7.47 -7.73 -8.74
CA GLY A 24 -7.87 -6.57 -7.95
C GLY A 24 -6.71 -5.95 -7.17
N LEU A 25 -5.86 -6.76 -6.55
CA LEU A 25 -4.63 -6.32 -5.87
C LEU A 25 -3.66 -5.64 -6.83
N TRP A 26 -3.48 -6.19 -8.03
CA TRP A 26 -2.61 -5.60 -9.04
C TRP A 26 -3.15 -4.24 -9.50
N LEU A 27 -4.45 -4.12 -9.78
CA LEU A 27 -5.09 -2.85 -10.13
C LEU A 27 -4.98 -1.83 -8.99
N ALA A 28 -5.23 -2.24 -7.76
CA ALA A 28 -5.09 -1.37 -6.60
C ALA A 28 -3.65 -0.86 -6.41
N LEU A 29 -2.65 -1.72 -6.63
CA LEU A 29 -1.24 -1.33 -6.62
C LEU A 29 -0.93 -0.29 -7.70
N CYS A 30 -1.44 -0.48 -8.93
CA CYS A 30 -1.28 0.49 -10.02
C CYS A 30 -1.95 1.83 -9.69
N ALA A 31 -3.16 1.81 -9.13
CA ALA A 31 -3.88 3.01 -8.73
C ALA A 31 -3.14 3.76 -7.60
N MET A 32 -2.67 3.04 -6.59
CA MET A 32 -1.86 3.61 -5.50
C MET A 32 -0.57 4.25 -6.02
N SER A 33 0.16 3.53 -6.89
CA SER A 33 1.39 4.06 -7.48
C SER A 33 1.11 5.27 -8.35
N GLY A 34 0.08 5.23 -9.20
CA GLY A 34 -0.31 6.32 -10.09
C GLY A 34 -0.72 7.58 -9.32
N THR A 35 -1.60 7.44 -8.33
CA THR A 35 -2.06 8.57 -7.50
C THR A 35 -0.92 9.12 -6.62
N GLY A 36 -0.06 8.25 -6.08
CA GLY A 36 1.11 8.68 -5.31
C GLY A 36 2.11 9.48 -6.15
N LEU A 37 2.42 9.02 -7.37
CA LEU A 37 3.28 9.76 -8.32
C LEU A 37 2.65 11.08 -8.76
N LEU A 38 1.34 11.10 -9.01
CA LEU A 38 0.61 12.33 -9.35
C LEU A 38 0.71 13.36 -8.22
N LEU A 39 0.49 12.95 -6.98
CA LEU A 39 0.62 13.82 -5.80
C LEU A 39 2.05 14.29 -5.58
N ALA A 40 3.05 13.43 -5.84
CA ALA A 40 4.45 13.77 -5.61
C ALA A 40 5.02 14.72 -6.67
N PHE A 41 4.71 14.50 -7.96
CA PHE A 41 5.39 15.19 -9.06
C PHE A 41 4.52 16.20 -9.81
N ARG A 42 3.20 16.01 -9.85
CA ARG A 42 2.29 16.88 -10.61
C ARG A 42 1.51 17.84 -9.75
N LEU A 43 1.25 17.48 -8.50
CA LEU A 43 0.54 18.30 -7.53
C LEU A 43 1.40 18.48 -6.27
N PRO A 44 2.54 19.19 -6.34
CA PRO A 44 3.37 19.46 -5.17
C PRO A 44 2.61 20.27 -4.12
N PRO A 45 3.03 20.26 -2.84
CA PRO A 45 2.41 21.07 -1.81
C PRO A 45 2.49 22.55 -2.14
N GLY A 46 1.54 23.36 -1.62
CA GLY A 46 1.48 24.80 -1.86
C GLY A 46 2.77 25.54 -1.49
N SER A 47 3.46 25.11 -0.44
CA SER A 47 4.79 25.60 -0.05
C SER A 47 5.90 25.41 -1.11
N GLN A 48 5.67 24.53 -2.09
CA GLN A 48 6.57 24.26 -3.21
C GLN A 48 6.00 24.74 -4.55
N GLY A 49 5.13 25.75 -4.54
CA GLY A 49 4.56 26.35 -5.75
C GLY A 49 3.31 25.63 -6.30
N GLY A 50 2.72 24.72 -5.53
CA GLY A 50 1.54 23.94 -5.94
C GLY A 50 0.18 24.64 -5.73
N HIS A 51 0.14 25.94 -5.43
CA HIS A 51 -1.09 26.69 -5.26
C HIS A 51 -1.90 26.75 -6.58
N GLY A 52 -3.19 26.37 -6.53
CA GLY A 52 -4.09 26.45 -7.67
C GLY A 52 -3.89 25.38 -8.75
N LEU A 53 -3.00 24.39 -8.53
CA LEU A 53 -2.84 23.26 -9.45
C LEU A 53 -3.97 22.26 -9.23
N SER A 54 -4.61 21.86 -10.33
CA SER A 54 -5.61 20.79 -10.36
C SER A 54 -5.31 19.78 -11.47
N ALA A 55 -5.63 18.52 -11.27
CA ALA A 55 -5.56 17.47 -12.27
C ALA A 55 -6.94 16.83 -12.41
N LEU A 56 -7.48 16.74 -13.61
CA LEU A 56 -8.83 16.24 -13.88
C LEU A 56 -9.93 16.99 -13.09
N GLY A 57 -9.71 18.27 -12.77
CA GLY A 57 -10.66 19.08 -12.00
C GLY A 57 -10.60 18.87 -10.49
N LEU A 58 -9.73 17.99 -10.00
CA LEU A 58 -9.51 17.73 -8.57
C LEU A 58 -8.22 18.40 -8.11
N ASP A 59 -8.26 18.98 -6.92
CA ASP A 59 -7.10 19.58 -6.27
C ASP A 59 -6.21 18.51 -5.58
N ARG A 60 -5.11 18.95 -5.00
CA ARG A 60 -4.19 18.08 -4.27
C ARG A 60 -4.86 17.36 -3.10
N HIS A 61 -5.76 18.05 -2.40
CA HIS A 61 -6.41 17.53 -1.19
C HIS A 61 -7.40 16.41 -1.56
N GLU A 62 -8.20 16.64 -2.59
CA GLU A 62 -9.14 15.67 -3.12
C GLU A 62 -8.42 14.43 -3.69
N TRP A 63 -7.31 14.61 -4.39
CA TRP A 63 -6.47 13.48 -4.81
C TRP A 63 -5.84 12.73 -3.64
N GLY A 64 -5.51 13.43 -2.55
CA GLY A 64 -5.06 12.82 -1.31
C GLY A 64 -6.11 11.89 -0.69
N GLU A 65 -7.37 12.31 -0.70
CA GLU A 65 -8.49 11.48 -0.25
C GLU A 65 -8.70 10.25 -1.15
N VAL A 66 -8.65 10.43 -2.46
CA VAL A 66 -8.73 9.32 -3.43
C VAL A 66 -7.62 8.31 -3.18
N HIS A 67 -6.38 8.78 -2.98
CA HIS A 67 -5.24 7.92 -2.67
C HIS A 67 -5.45 7.15 -1.36
N LEU A 68 -5.97 7.81 -0.33
CA LEU A 68 -6.28 7.19 0.97
C LEU A 68 -7.31 6.06 0.83
N TRP A 69 -8.38 6.27 0.06
CA TRP A 69 -9.40 5.26 -0.18
C TRP A 69 -8.85 4.04 -0.94
N PHE A 70 -8.01 4.26 -1.94
CA PHE A 70 -7.29 3.17 -2.61
C PHE A 70 -6.38 2.43 -1.63
N GLY A 71 -5.75 3.14 -0.69
CA GLY A 71 -4.94 2.55 0.37
C GLY A 71 -5.73 1.61 1.27
N TYR A 72 -6.88 2.04 1.76
CA TYR A 72 -7.76 1.19 2.56
C TYR A 72 -8.22 -0.05 1.80
N PHE A 73 -8.66 0.13 0.55
CA PHE A 73 -9.05 -0.99 -0.31
C PHE A 73 -7.90 -1.98 -0.50
N PHE A 74 -6.69 -1.49 -0.77
CA PHE A 74 -5.51 -2.32 -0.96
C PHE A 74 -5.17 -3.14 0.29
N ILE A 75 -5.23 -2.53 1.48
CA ILE A 75 -4.98 -3.20 2.76
C ILE A 75 -6.02 -4.32 2.99
N ILE A 76 -7.31 -4.02 2.83
CA ILE A 76 -8.39 -4.99 3.03
C ILE A 76 -8.25 -6.15 2.03
N ALA A 77 -8.00 -5.86 0.75
CA ALA A 77 -7.80 -6.87 -0.27
C ALA A 77 -6.59 -7.76 0.01
N THR A 78 -5.49 -7.17 0.49
CA THR A 78 -4.26 -7.89 0.89
C THR A 78 -4.52 -8.82 2.06
N LEU A 79 -5.19 -8.35 3.11
CA LEU A 79 -5.54 -9.17 4.28
C LEU A 79 -6.47 -10.32 3.89
N THR A 80 -7.45 -10.05 3.03
CA THR A 80 -8.37 -11.07 2.51
C THR A 80 -7.61 -12.11 1.67
N HIS A 81 -6.71 -11.66 0.79
CA HIS A 81 -5.86 -12.55 -0.01
C HIS A 81 -5.00 -13.45 0.89
N LEU A 82 -4.40 -12.89 1.92
CA LEU A 82 -3.56 -13.61 2.88
C LEU A 82 -4.39 -14.65 3.66
N ALA A 83 -5.58 -14.28 4.13
CA ALA A 83 -6.50 -15.16 4.85
C ALA A 83 -6.95 -16.35 3.99
N LEU A 84 -7.30 -16.11 2.72
CA LEU A 84 -7.69 -17.18 1.79
C LEU A 84 -6.54 -18.14 1.47
N ASN A 85 -5.31 -17.65 1.48
CA ASN A 85 -4.11 -18.43 1.18
C ASN A 85 -3.32 -18.84 2.43
N TRP A 86 -3.90 -18.65 3.65
CA TRP A 86 -3.25 -18.93 4.93
C TRP A 86 -2.65 -20.33 5.03
N ARG A 87 -3.38 -21.35 4.54
CA ARG A 87 -2.89 -22.74 4.56
C ARG A 87 -1.63 -22.94 3.73
N TRP A 88 -1.54 -22.29 2.57
CA TRP A 88 -0.35 -22.31 1.73
C TRP A 88 0.81 -21.57 2.41
N LEU A 89 0.52 -20.38 2.96
CA LEU A 89 1.51 -19.58 3.69
C LEU A 89 2.11 -20.38 4.85
N TRP A 90 1.26 -21.07 5.62
CA TRP A 90 1.70 -21.92 6.73
C TRP A 90 2.56 -23.09 6.27
N GLN A 91 2.18 -23.76 5.17
CA GLN A 91 2.95 -24.86 4.60
C GLN A 91 4.33 -24.41 4.09
N VAL A 92 4.42 -23.22 3.50
CA VAL A 92 5.69 -22.63 3.04
C VAL A 92 6.52 -22.18 4.24
N ALA A 93 5.90 -21.57 5.26
CA ALA A 93 6.54 -21.14 6.49
C ALA A 93 7.08 -22.30 7.33
N ALA A 94 6.40 -23.44 7.34
CA ALA A 94 6.81 -24.64 8.08
C ALA A 94 7.98 -25.41 7.42
N ARG A 95 8.30 -25.12 6.14
CA ARG A 95 9.49 -25.72 5.51
C ARG A 95 10.75 -25.02 6.00
N ARG A 96 11.82 -25.79 6.27
CA ARG A 96 13.11 -25.31 6.81
C ARG A 96 13.81 -24.18 5.99
N ARG A 97 13.26 -23.78 4.84
CA ARG A 97 13.73 -22.67 4.00
C ARG A 97 12.86 -21.40 4.13
N ALA A 98 12.08 -21.30 5.19
CA ALA A 98 11.13 -20.18 5.40
C ALA A 98 11.79 -18.89 5.92
N CYS A 99 13.08 -18.91 6.25
CA CYS A 99 13.80 -17.76 6.79
C CYS A 99 13.59 -16.45 5.98
N PRO A 100 13.69 -16.45 4.61
CA PRO A 100 13.51 -15.22 3.84
C PRO A 100 12.07 -14.68 3.88
N ILE A 101 11.06 -15.55 4.06
CA ILE A 101 9.66 -15.10 4.12
C ILE A 101 9.38 -14.41 5.45
N TRP A 102 9.85 -14.97 6.56
CA TRP A 102 9.72 -14.34 7.87
C TRP A 102 10.49 -13.03 7.98
N LEU A 103 11.68 -12.95 7.34
CA LEU A 103 12.44 -11.71 7.23
C LEU A 103 11.66 -10.66 6.41
N GLY A 104 11.03 -11.04 5.31
CA GLY A 104 10.22 -10.12 4.50
C GLY A 104 9.00 -9.58 5.26
N ILE A 105 8.22 -10.44 5.90
CA ILE A 105 7.06 -10.03 6.69
C ILE A 105 7.49 -9.18 7.90
N GLY A 106 8.52 -9.63 8.62
CA GLY A 106 9.03 -8.93 9.81
C GLY A 106 9.60 -7.56 9.48
N SER A 107 10.38 -7.43 8.40
CA SER A 107 10.92 -6.14 7.97
C SER A 107 9.82 -5.18 7.51
N GLY A 108 8.82 -5.66 6.77
CA GLY A 108 7.68 -4.84 6.36
C GLY A 108 6.87 -4.31 7.54
N LEU A 109 6.58 -5.18 8.52
CA LEU A 109 5.89 -4.78 9.75
C LEU A 109 6.73 -3.80 10.58
N MET A 110 8.03 -4.02 10.68
CA MET A 110 8.95 -3.13 11.39
C MET A 110 8.98 -1.73 10.76
N VAL A 111 9.07 -1.64 9.44
CA VAL A 111 9.01 -0.35 8.72
C VAL A 111 7.67 0.35 8.97
N ALA A 112 6.55 -0.37 8.89
CA ALA A 112 5.23 0.20 9.15
C ALA A 112 5.12 0.73 10.59
N LEU A 113 5.58 -0.01 11.58
CA LEU A 113 5.59 0.43 12.98
C LEU A 113 6.49 1.65 13.19
N LEU A 114 7.70 1.65 12.60
CA LEU A 114 8.61 2.81 12.68
C LEU A 114 7.96 4.07 12.11
N LEU A 115 7.23 3.97 11.00
CA LEU A 115 6.53 5.12 10.41
C LEU A 115 5.34 5.59 11.26
N ILE A 116 4.57 4.67 11.84
CA ILE A 116 3.42 5.00 12.70
C ILE A 116 3.87 5.70 14.01
N PHE A 117 4.99 5.25 14.58
CA PHE A 117 5.51 5.80 15.84
C PHE A 117 6.49 6.98 15.66
N GLN A 118 6.62 7.53 14.45
CA GLN A 118 7.42 8.74 14.25
C GLN A 118 6.81 9.92 15.03
N PRO A 119 7.62 10.61 15.87
CA PRO A 119 7.14 11.78 16.58
C PRO A 119 6.80 12.91 15.58
N VAL A 120 5.56 13.37 15.60
CA VAL A 120 5.12 14.53 14.81
C VAL A 120 5.62 15.79 15.53
N GLN A 121 6.63 16.46 14.97
CA GLN A 121 7.12 17.74 15.47
C GLN A 121 6.36 18.87 14.75
N ARG A 122 5.81 19.82 15.53
CA ARG A 122 5.26 21.06 14.97
C ARG A 122 6.42 21.95 14.51
N GLU A 123 6.33 22.48 13.31
CA GLU A 123 7.32 23.37 12.71
C GLU A 123 7.57 24.64 13.54
N SER A 124 6.55 25.06 14.30
CA SER A 124 6.61 26.17 15.30
C SER A 124 7.72 26.01 16.36
N ASP A 125 8.08 24.76 16.73
CA ASP A 125 9.14 24.51 17.72
C ASP A 125 10.56 24.68 17.15
N ARG A 126 10.70 24.56 15.81
CA ARG A 126 11.99 24.79 15.15
C ARG A 126 12.33 26.27 15.08
N ASP A 127 11.35 27.11 14.74
CA ASP A 127 11.56 28.57 14.63
C ASP A 127 11.85 29.21 15.98
N MET A 128 11.21 28.70 17.07
CA MET A 128 11.54 29.19 18.43
C MET A 128 12.94 28.76 18.88
N ARG A 129 13.41 27.55 18.53
CA ARG A 129 14.78 27.12 18.87
C ARG A 129 15.85 27.86 18.09
N SER A 130 15.63 28.14 16.81
CA SER A 130 16.56 28.91 15.99
C SER A 130 16.68 30.37 16.47
N SER A 131 15.58 31.01 16.83
CA SER A 131 15.56 32.38 17.36
C SER A 131 16.19 32.50 18.75
N HIS A 132 16.16 31.45 19.58
CA HIS A 132 16.86 31.41 20.86
C HIS A 132 18.37 31.17 20.72
N ALA A 133 18.78 30.36 19.73
CA ALA A 133 20.21 30.13 19.46
C ALA A 133 20.94 31.39 18.90
N GLU A 134 20.22 32.22 18.15
CA GLU A 134 20.75 33.44 17.56
C GLU A 134 20.84 34.61 18.56
N ARG A 135 20.21 34.54 19.74
CA ARG A 135 20.20 35.54 20.78
C ARG A 135 21.20 35.32 21.92
N GLN A 136 22.03 34.30 21.86
CA GLN A 136 23.11 34.10 22.83
C GLN A 136 24.37 34.77 22.29
N PRO A 137 24.90 35.79 23.00
CA PRO A 137 26.10 36.52 22.60
C PRO A 137 27.38 35.68 22.72
#